data_dfea57323deef7fda346710271b43d91
#
_entry.id   dfea57323deef7fda346710271b43d91
#
_cell.length_a   1.000
_cell.length_b   1.000
_cell.length_c   1.000
_cell.angle_alpha   90.00
_cell.angle_beta   90.00
_cell.angle_gamma   90.00
#
_symmetry.space_group_name_H-M   'P 1'
#
loop_
_entity.id
_entity.type
_entity.pdbx_description
1 polymer ?
#
loop_
_entity_poly.entity_id
_entity_poly.type
_entity_poly.pdbx_seq_one_letter_code
_entity_poly.pdbx_strand_id
1 'polypeptide(L)'
;LQWHSMGSGVLPPVTLDDARQNMTWDGWFELVMLGVTIAGIFLLLREANRARQLPVWRGLAGQMLMGWAGFNVVEGVVDHLVLGIHHVRDLPVRDPLYDWVFFGASALIGVAGWLLATKGHVAARTRIRATDVLVKPVIEP
;
A
#
# COMPACT_ATOMS: atom_id res chain seq x y z
N LEU A 1 -12.77 -10.74 -15.00
CA LEU A 1 -13.22 -10.56 -13.62
C LEU A 1 -12.96 -9.13 -13.24
N GLN A 2 -14.00 -8.35 -13.17
CA GLN A 2 -13.94 -6.97 -12.71
C GLN A 2 -13.90 -6.98 -11.18
N TRP A 3 -12.71 -6.80 -10.60
CA TRP A 3 -12.53 -6.70 -9.15
C TRP A 3 -12.75 -5.29 -8.65
N HIS A 4 -12.60 -4.31 -9.54
CA HIS A 4 -12.85 -2.91 -9.31
C HIS A 4 -13.86 -2.41 -10.32
N SER A 5 -14.70 -1.52 -9.91
CA SER A 5 -15.65 -0.81 -10.77
C SER A 5 -15.64 0.64 -10.31
N MET A 6 -14.55 1.36 -10.65
CA MET A 6 -14.25 2.71 -10.19
C MET A 6 -15.36 3.74 -10.49
N GLY A 7 -16.24 3.44 -11.42
CA GLY A 7 -17.36 4.28 -11.78
C GLY A 7 -18.72 3.73 -11.41
N SER A 8 -18.83 2.62 -10.66
CA SER A 8 -20.09 1.92 -10.40
C SER A 8 -21.15 2.76 -9.67
N GLY A 9 -20.73 3.68 -8.81
CA GLY A 9 -21.64 4.61 -8.13
C GLY A 9 -22.24 5.68 -9.03
N VAL A 10 -21.55 6.02 -10.13
CA VAL A 10 -21.99 7.05 -11.12
C VAL A 10 -22.55 6.40 -12.38
N LEU A 11 -21.98 5.29 -12.80
CA LEU A 11 -22.34 4.51 -14.00
C LEU A 11 -22.56 3.06 -13.61
N PRO A 12 -23.72 2.71 -13.01
CA PRO A 12 -24.03 1.32 -12.70
C PRO A 12 -23.96 0.47 -13.99
N PRO A 13 -23.26 -0.68 -13.99
CA PRO A 13 -23.04 -1.49 -15.20
C PRO A 13 -24.31 -2.28 -15.57
N VAL A 14 -25.36 -1.57 -15.96
CA VAL A 14 -26.66 -2.15 -16.35
C VAL A 14 -26.66 -2.60 -17.80
N THR A 15 -25.96 -1.87 -18.67
CA THR A 15 -25.81 -2.22 -20.08
C THR A 15 -24.38 -2.63 -20.40
N LEU A 16 -24.20 -3.24 -21.58
CA LEU A 16 -22.87 -3.62 -22.06
C LEU A 16 -21.96 -2.40 -22.27
N ASP A 17 -22.53 -1.27 -22.68
CA ASP A 17 -21.79 -0.03 -22.90
C ASP A 17 -21.38 0.61 -21.56
N ASP A 18 -22.22 0.59 -20.55
CA ASP A 18 -21.86 1.01 -19.19
C ASP A 18 -20.71 0.17 -18.63
N ALA A 19 -20.77 -1.16 -18.82
CA ALA A 19 -19.71 -2.07 -18.40
C ALA A 19 -18.38 -1.78 -19.12
N ARG A 20 -18.41 -1.50 -20.43
CA ARG A 20 -17.22 -1.13 -21.21
C ARG A 20 -16.62 0.19 -20.73
N GLN A 21 -17.47 1.16 -20.40
CA GLN A 21 -17.03 2.45 -19.91
C GLN A 21 -16.38 2.32 -18.51
N ASN A 22 -16.97 1.53 -17.62
CA ASN A 22 -16.35 1.19 -16.34
C ASN A 22 -14.99 0.51 -16.50
N MET A 23 -14.89 -0.49 -17.40
CA MET A 23 -13.60 -1.15 -17.69
C MET A 23 -12.54 -0.18 -18.22
N THR A 24 -12.94 0.85 -18.96
CA THR A 24 -12.02 1.89 -19.43
C THR A 24 -11.49 2.73 -18.28
N TRP A 25 -12.34 3.12 -17.34
CA TRP A 25 -11.94 3.83 -16.13
C TRP A 25 -11.02 2.98 -15.24
N ASP A 26 -11.36 1.70 -15.04
CA ASP A 26 -10.51 0.75 -14.31
C ASP A 26 -9.13 0.64 -14.97
N GLY A 27 -9.07 0.56 -16.30
CA GLY A 27 -7.81 0.52 -17.04
C GLY A 27 -6.94 1.77 -16.85
N TRP A 28 -7.53 2.96 -16.84
CA TRP A 28 -6.79 4.19 -16.52
C TRP A 28 -6.27 4.21 -15.10
N PHE A 29 -7.08 3.79 -14.15
CA PHE A 29 -6.67 3.67 -12.76
C PHE A 29 -5.48 2.70 -12.60
N GLU A 30 -5.57 1.51 -13.20
CA GLU A 30 -4.48 0.52 -13.17
C GLU A 30 -3.19 1.07 -13.80
N LEU A 31 -3.29 1.82 -14.90
CA LEU A 31 -2.13 2.44 -15.54
C LEU A 31 -1.45 3.47 -14.62
N VAL A 32 -2.23 4.29 -13.92
CA VAL A 32 -1.70 5.23 -12.91
C VAL A 32 -1.03 4.45 -11.77
N MET A 33 -1.66 3.40 -11.26
CA MET A 33 -1.11 2.56 -10.20
C MET A 33 0.17 1.84 -10.61
N LEU A 34 0.27 1.39 -11.86
CA LEU A 34 1.51 0.85 -12.41
C LEU A 34 2.63 1.91 -12.41
N GLY A 35 2.32 3.14 -12.83
CA GLY A 35 3.27 4.26 -12.78
C GLY A 35 3.77 4.56 -11.38
N VAL A 36 2.87 4.61 -10.39
CA VAL A 36 3.21 4.79 -8.97
C VAL A 36 4.09 3.64 -8.46
N THR A 37 3.77 2.41 -8.85
CA THR A 37 4.56 1.23 -8.47
C THR A 37 5.98 1.30 -9.03
N ILE A 38 6.14 1.63 -10.31
CA ILE A 38 7.46 1.79 -10.96
C ILE A 38 8.26 2.90 -10.27
N ALA A 39 7.63 4.05 -9.98
CA ALA A 39 8.27 5.14 -9.25
C ALA A 39 8.70 4.71 -7.85
N GLY A 40 7.88 3.96 -7.12
CA GLY A 40 8.19 3.40 -5.81
C GLY A 40 9.39 2.46 -5.84
N ILE A 41 9.45 1.55 -6.83
CA ILE A 41 10.60 0.65 -7.03
C ILE A 41 11.87 1.46 -7.32
N PHE A 42 11.78 2.46 -8.19
CA PHE A 42 12.91 3.33 -8.51
C PHE A 42 13.45 4.05 -7.27
N LEU A 43 12.57 4.62 -6.45
CA LEU A 43 12.94 5.28 -5.20
C LEU A 43 13.58 4.32 -4.21
N LEU A 44 13.05 3.10 -4.09
CA LEU A 44 13.61 2.04 -3.24
C LEU A 44 15.02 1.67 -3.68
N LEU A 45 15.23 1.43 -4.98
CA LEU A 45 16.54 1.10 -5.53
C LEU A 45 17.53 2.25 -5.37
N ARG A 46 17.09 3.49 -5.61
CA ARG A 46 17.91 4.69 -5.40
C ARG A 46 18.38 4.79 -3.95
N GLU A 47 17.48 4.59 -2.98
CA GLU A 47 17.82 4.65 -1.56
C GLU A 47 18.72 3.48 -1.14
N ALA A 48 18.47 2.27 -1.62
CA ALA A 48 19.33 1.12 -1.38
C ALA A 48 20.76 1.34 -1.91
N ASN A 49 20.88 1.90 -3.10
CA ASN A 49 22.20 2.25 -3.69
C ASN A 49 22.92 3.35 -2.88
N ARG A 50 22.18 4.35 -2.42
CA ARG A 50 22.72 5.44 -1.60
C ARG A 50 23.19 4.93 -0.24
N ALA A 51 22.39 4.09 0.40
CA ALA A 51 22.71 3.48 1.69
C ALA A 51 23.74 2.35 1.60
N ARG A 52 24.04 1.85 0.39
CA ARG A 52 24.85 0.66 0.13
C ARG A 52 24.39 -0.58 0.92
N GLN A 53 23.11 -0.63 1.23
CA GLN A 53 22.49 -1.70 1.99
C GLN A 53 21.07 -1.96 1.47
N LEU A 54 20.69 -3.23 1.39
CA LEU A 54 19.29 -3.59 1.18
C LEU A 54 18.52 -3.46 2.49
N PRO A 55 17.27 -3.03 2.43
CA PRO A 55 16.42 -2.98 3.61
C PRO A 55 16.25 -4.37 4.22
N VAL A 56 16.20 -4.42 5.54
CA VAL A 56 15.87 -5.67 6.24
C VAL A 56 14.46 -6.09 5.85
N TRP A 57 14.30 -7.34 5.43
CA TRP A 57 13.03 -7.91 4.96
C TRP A 57 11.81 -7.51 5.80
N ARG A 58 11.90 -7.61 7.14
CA ARG A 58 10.80 -7.24 8.03
C ARG A 58 10.44 -5.75 7.94
N GLY A 59 11.46 -4.89 7.85
CA GLY A 59 11.26 -3.46 7.68
C GLY A 59 10.58 -3.14 6.35
N LEU A 60 11.05 -3.76 5.27
CA LEU A 60 10.47 -3.61 3.94
C LEU A 60 9.00 -4.08 3.91
N ALA A 61 8.73 -5.29 4.41
CA ALA A 61 7.37 -5.83 4.46
C ALA A 61 6.43 -4.94 5.29
N GLY A 62 6.91 -4.42 6.42
CA GLY A 62 6.15 -3.47 7.23
C GLY A 62 5.81 -2.18 6.47
N GLN A 63 6.78 -1.61 5.76
CA GLN A 63 6.58 -0.41 4.93
C GLN A 63 5.60 -0.66 3.77
N MET A 64 5.68 -1.82 3.13
CA MET A 64 4.74 -2.21 2.07
C MET A 64 3.30 -2.32 2.59
N LEU A 65 3.11 -2.95 3.76
CA LEU A 65 1.79 -3.04 4.40
C LEU A 65 1.24 -1.65 4.80
N MET A 66 2.11 -0.78 5.32
CA MET A 66 1.72 0.61 5.64
C MET A 66 1.33 1.38 4.38
N GLY A 67 2.11 1.24 3.30
CA GLY A 67 1.81 1.88 2.03
C GLY A 67 0.48 1.42 1.45
N TRP A 68 0.24 0.10 1.46
CA TRP A 68 -1.02 -0.48 1.01
C TRP A 68 -2.20 0.01 1.85
N ALA A 69 -2.07 -0.03 3.18
CA ALA A 69 -3.12 0.44 4.09
C ALA A 69 -3.40 1.95 3.91
N GLY A 70 -2.34 2.75 3.79
CA GLY A 70 -2.46 4.20 3.57
C GLY A 70 -3.16 4.52 2.25
N PHE A 71 -2.82 3.80 1.18
CA PHE A 71 -3.50 3.93 -0.11
C PHE A 71 -5.00 3.62 0.02
N ASN A 72 -5.36 2.48 0.59
CA ASN A 72 -6.77 2.08 0.74
C ASN A 72 -7.58 3.07 1.60
N VAL A 73 -6.96 3.63 2.64
CA VAL A 73 -7.65 4.65 3.46
C VAL A 73 -7.85 5.94 2.66
N VAL A 74 -6.83 6.42 1.93
CA VAL A 74 -6.94 7.64 1.13
C VAL A 74 -7.95 7.46 0.00
N GLU A 75 -7.84 6.39 -0.76
CA GLU A 75 -8.77 6.04 -1.84
C GLU A 75 -10.19 5.90 -1.30
N GLY A 76 -10.38 5.13 -0.24
CA GLY A 76 -11.70 4.94 0.36
C GLY A 76 -12.30 6.27 0.88
N VAL A 77 -11.51 7.15 1.48
CA VAL A 77 -12.02 8.48 1.88
C VAL A 77 -12.42 9.31 0.66
N VAL A 78 -11.57 9.35 -0.37
CA VAL A 78 -11.83 10.16 -1.57
C VAL A 78 -13.01 9.58 -2.36
N ASP A 79 -12.97 8.31 -2.69
CA ASP A 79 -13.89 7.71 -3.65
C ASP A 79 -15.21 7.25 -3.02
N HIS A 80 -15.18 6.77 -1.77
CA HIS A 80 -16.38 6.28 -1.09
C HIS A 80 -17.12 7.39 -0.32
N LEU A 81 -16.37 8.28 0.40
CA LEU A 81 -17.01 9.26 1.29
C LEU A 81 -17.16 10.64 0.66
N VAL A 82 -16.15 11.12 -0.09
CA VAL A 82 -16.17 12.49 -0.65
C VAL A 82 -16.83 12.50 -2.03
N LEU A 83 -16.39 11.66 -2.94
CA LEU A 83 -16.88 11.67 -4.32
C LEU A 83 -18.09 10.73 -4.53
N GLY A 84 -18.21 9.67 -3.75
CA GLY A 84 -19.30 8.69 -3.87
C GLY A 84 -19.34 7.99 -5.22
N ILE A 85 -18.19 7.88 -5.91
CA ILE A 85 -18.10 7.30 -7.24
C ILE A 85 -17.96 5.78 -7.20
N HIS A 86 -17.55 5.24 -6.06
CA HIS A 86 -17.28 3.82 -5.85
C HIS A 86 -17.48 3.48 -4.38
N HIS A 87 -18.01 2.29 -4.11
CA HIS A 87 -18.11 1.72 -2.76
C HIS A 87 -17.71 0.25 -2.79
N VAL A 88 -17.34 -0.32 -1.64
CA VAL A 88 -16.98 -1.74 -1.56
C VAL A 88 -18.14 -2.64 -2.01
N ARG A 89 -19.37 -2.21 -1.77
CA ARG A 89 -20.58 -2.90 -2.24
C ARG A 89 -21.62 -1.91 -2.73
N ASP A 90 -21.76 -1.82 -4.06
CA ASP A 90 -22.78 -1.01 -4.73
C ASP A 90 -24.01 -1.83 -5.13
N LEU A 91 -23.83 -3.09 -5.53
CA LEU A 91 -24.87 -3.94 -6.07
C LEU A 91 -25.13 -5.17 -5.19
N PRO A 92 -26.38 -5.71 -5.15
CA PRO A 92 -27.63 -5.17 -5.72
C PRO A 92 -28.16 -3.95 -4.98
N VAL A 93 -27.70 -3.70 -3.75
CA VAL A 93 -28.02 -2.54 -2.91
C VAL A 93 -26.75 -2.14 -2.18
N ARG A 94 -26.46 -0.85 -2.17
CA ARG A 94 -25.37 -0.27 -1.40
C ARG A 94 -25.52 -0.58 0.08
N ASP A 95 -24.46 -1.10 0.69
CA ASP A 95 -24.38 -1.37 2.13
C ASP A 95 -23.15 -0.71 2.74
N PRO A 96 -23.31 0.40 3.48
CA PRO A 96 -22.20 1.14 4.08
C PRO A 96 -21.36 0.32 5.07
N LEU A 97 -21.88 -0.79 5.60
CA LEU A 97 -21.13 -1.67 6.50
C LEU A 97 -19.84 -2.17 5.85
N TYR A 98 -19.88 -2.48 4.55
CA TYR A 98 -18.70 -2.97 3.83
C TYR A 98 -17.60 -1.92 3.73
N ASP A 99 -17.94 -0.64 3.55
CA ASP A 99 -16.98 0.46 3.56
C ASP A 99 -16.31 0.59 4.93
N TRP A 100 -17.07 0.51 6.02
CA TRP A 100 -16.51 0.55 7.38
C TRP A 100 -15.64 -0.66 7.72
N VAL A 101 -16.03 -1.86 7.28
CA VAL A 101 -15.20 -3.07 7.44
C VAL A 101 -13.89 -2.91 6.65
N PHE A 102 -13.94 -2.37 5.45
CA PHE A 102 -12.77 -2.09 4.62
C PHE A 102 -11.81 -1.10 5.32
N PHE A 103 -12.31 0.01 5.86
CA PHE A 103 -11.52 0.95 6.63
C PHE A 103 -10.90 0.32 7.88
N GLY A 104 -11.67 -0.45 8.63
CA GLY A 104 -11.20 -1.17 9.82
C GLY A 104 -10.08 -2.17 9.48
N ALA A 105 -10.26 -2.97 8.43
CA ALA A 105 -9.25 -3.91 7.95
C ALA A 105 -7.97 -3.18 7.49
N SER A 106 -8.12 -2.11 6.73
CA SER A 106 -7.00 -1.28 6.27
C SER A 106 -6.22 -0.69 7.45
N ALA A 107 -6.90 -0.15 8.45
CA ALA A 107 -6.27 0.37 9.66
C ALA A 107 -5.50 -0.72 10.43
N LEU A 108 -6.08 -1.91 10.59
CA LEU A 108 -5.42 -3.04 11.25
C LEU A 108 -4.15 -3.47 10.51
N ILE A 109 -4.21 -3.54 9.19
CA ILE A 109 -3.04 -3.86 8.36
C ILE A 109 -1.97 -2.77 8.47
N GLY A 110 -2.37 -1.51 8.52
CA GLY A 110 -1.46 -0.38 8.75
C GLY A 110 -0.74 -0.47 10.09
N VAL A 111 -1.46 -0.79 11.16
CA VAL A 111 -0.88 -1.01 12.49
C VAL A 111 0.08 -2.20 12.49
N ALA A 112 -0.30 -3.33 11.88
CA ALA A 112 0.57 -4.49 11.73
C ALA A 112 1.85 -4.14 10.95
N GLY A 113 1.72 -3.39 9.87
CA GLY A 113 2.82 -2.87 9.08
C GLY A 113 3.77 -1.98 9.90
N TRP A 114 3.23 -1.06 10.67
CA TRP A 114 4.00 -0.20 11.56
C TRP A 114 4.78 -1.00 12.61
N LEU A 115 4.14 -1.97 13.26
CA LEU A 115 4.80 -2.85 14.23
C LEU A 115 5.93 -3.68 13.61
N LEU A 116 5.75 -4.17 12.38
CA LEU A 116 6.79 -4.90 11.64
C LEU A 116 7.94 -3.98 11.25
N ALA A 117 7.66 -2.79 10.75
CA ALA A 117 8.67 -1.81 10.35
C ALA A 117 9.53 -1.39 11.53
N THR A 118 8.93 -1.05 12.68
CA THR A 118 9.66 -0.62 13.89
C THR A 118 10.56 -1.74 14.43
N LYS A 119 10.07 -2.97 14.53
CA LYS A 119 10.88 -4.12 14.95
C LYS A 119 12.02 -4.41 13.98
N GLY A 120 11.81 -4.21 12.68
CA GLY A 120 12.84 -4.36 11.64
C GLY A 120 13.99 -3.37 11.81
N HIS A 121 13.68 -2.09 12.11
CA HIS A 121 14.70 -1.07 12.35
C HIS A 121 15.54 -1.34 13.63
N VAL A 122 14.90 -1.80 14.69
CA VAL A 122 15.62 -2.16 15.93
C VAL A 122 16.59 -3.31 15.68
N ALA A 123 16.16 -4.36 15.01
CA ALA A 123 17.01 -5.52 14.68
C ALA A 123 18.22 -5.13 13.80
N ALA A 124 18.02 -4.25 12.81
CA ALA A 124 19.09 -3.74 11.96
C ALA A 124 20.16 -2.97 12.77
N ARG A 125 19.72 -2.05 13.64
CA ARG A 125 20.63 -1.27 14.51
C ARG A 125 21.44 -2.16 15.45
N THR A 126 20.82 -3.18 16.03
CA THR A 126 21.52 -4.13 16.93
C THR A 126 22.58 -4.91 16.18
N ARG A 127 22.29 -5.34 14.95
CA ARG A 127 23.24 -6.09 14.11
C ARG A 127 24.45 -5.23 13.74
N ILE A 128 24.26 -3.99 13.32
CA ILE A 128 25.36 -3.06 12.98
C ILE A 128 26.25 -2.83 14.21
N ARG A 129 25.66 -2.57 15.37
CA ARG A 129 26.41 -2.33 16.60
C ARG A 129 27.24 -3.54 17.05
N ALA A 130 26.72 -4.75 16.86
CA ALA A 130 27.46 -5.98 17.16
C ALA A 130 28.67 -6.17 16.22
N THR A 131 28.51 -5.83 14.93
CA THR A 131 29.60 -5.91 13.94
C THR A 131 30.69 -4.89 14.23
N ASP A 132 30.35 -3.66 14.61
CA ASP A 132 31.30 -2.61 14.95
C ASP A 132 32.13 -2.94 16.19
N VAL A 133 31.56 -3.66 17.16
CA VAL A 133 32.28 -4.12 18.34
C VAL A 133 33.30 -5.21 18.00
N LEU A 134 32.99 -6.10 17.05
CA LEU A 134 33.85 -7.20 16.61
C LEU A 134 35.01 -6.74 15.70
N VAL A 135 34.84 -5.58 15.01
CA VAL A 135 35.82 -5.05 14.05
C VAL A 135 36.77 -4.02 14.70
N LYS A 136 36.55 -3.60 15.95
CA LYS A 136 37.53 -2.76 16.65
C LYS A 136 38.82 -3.53 16.79
N PRO A 137 39.93 -3.07 16.15
CA PRO A 137 41.23 -3.70 16.36
C PRO A 137 41.61 -3.55 17.84
N VAL A 138 42.04 -4.64 18.46
CA VAL A 138 42.74 -4.57 19.73
C VAL A 138 44.05 -3.83 19.43
N ILE A 139 44.05 -2.53 19.69
CA ILE A 139 45.31 -1.77 19.69
C ILE A 139 45.95 -2.15 21.03
N GLU A 140 46.82 -3.19 20.99
CA GLU A 140 47.76 -3.42 22.08
C GLU A 140 48.80 -2.29 22.08
N PRO A 141 49.15 -1.80 23.28
CA PRO A 141 50.11 -0.74 23.46
C PRO A 141 51.55 -1.13 23.11
#